data_0063218853d284d91a7667713f958049
#
_entry.id   0063218853d284d91a7667713f958049
#
_cell.length_a   1.000
_cell.length_b   1.000
_cell.length_c   1.000
_cell.angle_alpha   90.00
_cell.angle_beta   90.00
_cell.angle_gamma   90.00
#
_symmetry.space_group_name_H-M   'P 1'
#
loop_
_entity.id
_entity.type
_entity.pdbx_description
1 polymer ?
#
loop_
_entity_poly.entity_id
_entity_poly.type
_entity_poly.pdbx_seq_one_letter_code
_entity_poly.pdbx_strand_id
1 'polypeptide(L)'
;MTRPESARERGAQPQPSTIETSAGGVVIRMIEGVRHVLIILDPYKKWGLPKGHLEGEETPEQAAVREVTEETGLTDLRPSEELMTIDWHFRARGRKVHKYTTFFLMYSDTGEPVPETGEGITECEWVPLHMAHQRISYENASEVVQIAHQLLLEETSDGTED
;
A
#
# COMPACT_ATOMS: atom_id res chain seq x y z
N MET A 1 -51.12 3.99 -2.04
CA MET A 1 -50.30 4.26 -0.94
C MET A 1 -48.85 3.88 -1.09
N THR A 2 -48.32 4.32 -2.12
CA THR A 2 -46.90 4.04 -2.31
C THR A 2 -46.04 4.99 -1.51
N ARG A 3 -46.66 5.95 -0.89
CA ARG A 3 -45.94 6.97 -0.18
C ARG A 3 -45.04 6.41 0.91
N PRO A 4 -45.54 5.50 1.76
CA PRO A 4 -44.67 4.96 2.79
C PRO A 4 -43.46 4.20 2.21
N GLU A 5 -43.69 3.48 1.13
CA GLU A 5 -42.58 2.76 0.52
C GLU A 5 -41.59 3.70 -0.10
N SER A 6 -42.08 4.71 -0.79
CA SER A 6 -41.17 5.66 -1.40
C SER A 6 -40.34 6.38 -0.34
N ALA A 7 -40.99 6.78 0.73
CA ALA A 7 -40.29 7.45 1.80
C ALA A 7 -39.27 6.52 2.42
N ARG A 8 -39.64 5.26 2.58
CA ARG A 8 -38.75 4.29 3.15
C ARG A 8 -37.57 4.05 2.24
N GLU A 9 -37.81 3.97 0.95
CA GLU A 9 -36.73 3.81 0.01
C GLU A 9 -35.75 4.96 0.08
N ARG A 10 -36.28 6.18 0.14
CA ARG A 10 -35.40 7.32 0.27
C ARG A 10 -34.63 7.29 1.57
N GLY A 11 -35.32 6.93 2.65
CA GLY A 11 -34.68 6.84 3.94
C GLY A 11 -33.69 5.71 4.02
N ALA A 12 -33.94 4.62 3.26
CA ALA A 12 -33.10 3.47 3.28
C ALA A 12 -31.91 3.59 2.33
N GLN A 13 -31.92 4.58 1.47
CA GLN A 13 -30.79 4.76 0.57
C GLN A 13 -29.54 4.97 1.39
N PRO A 14 -28.47 4.29 1.02
CA PRO A 14 -27.24 4.47 1.75
C PRO A 14 -26.76 5.90 1.61
N GLN A 15 -26.04 6.34 2.61
CA GLN A 15 -25.35 7.61 2.50
C GLN A 15 -24.49 7.57 1.25
N PRO A 16 -24.31 8.70 0.58
CA PRO A 16 -23.45 8.69 -0.59
C PRO A 16 -22.12 8.06 -0.26
N SER A 17 -21.76 7.08 -1.04
CA SER A 17 -20.46 6.43 -0.87
C SER A 17 -19.39 7.32 -1.46
N THR A 18 -18.29 7.41 -0.76
CA THR A 18 -17.11 8.10 -1.25
C THR A 18 -16.10 7.05 -1.68
N ILE A 19 -15.54 7.23 -2.85
CA ILE A 19 -14.49 6.35 -3.33
C ILE A 19 -13.17 7.11 -3.18
N GLU A 20 -12.22 6.47 -2.52
CA GLU A 20 -10.89 7.04 -2.37
C GLU A 20 -9.89 6.12 -3.05
N THR A 21 -8.95 6.72 -3.76
CA THR A 21 -7.90 5.95 -4.42
C THR A 21 -6.54 6.36 -3.87
N SER A 22 -5.75 5.35 -3.61
CA SER A 22 -4.40 5.51 -3.08
C SER A 22 -3.47 4.62 -3.87
N ALA A 23 -2.19 4.86 -3.71
CA ALA A 23 -1.17 4.01 -4.29
C ALA A 23 -0.01 3.90 -3.33
N GLY A 24 0.70 2.81 -3.41
CA GLY A 24 1.83 2.59 -2.53
C GLY A 24 2.83 1.63 -3.13
N GLY A 25 3.82 1.28 -2.35
CA GLY A 25 4.93 0.50 -2.86
C GLY A 25 5.35 -0.64 -1.98
N VAL A 26 5.77 -1.71 -2.64
CA VAL A 26 6.54 -2.77 -2.03
C VAL A 26 7.98 -2.47 -2.45
N VAL A 27 8.75 -1.91 -1.55
CA VAL A 27 10.10 -1.43 -1.85
C VAL A 27 11.09 -2.52 -1.50
N ILE A 28 11.83 -2.97 -2.49
CA ILE A 28 12.76 -4.08 -2.36
C ILE A 28 14.20 -3.55 -2.37
N ARG A 29 15.00 -4.08 -1.48
CA ARG A 29 16.45 -3.82 -1.44
C ARG A 29 17.16 -5.13 -1.18
N MET A 30 18.26 -5.32 -1.88
CA MET A 30 19.13 -6.47 -1.61
C MET A 30 20.08 -6.07 -0.50
N ILE A 31 20.03 -6.78 0.62
CA ILE A 31 20.92 -6.54 1.75
C ILE A 31 21.62 -7.85 2.06
N GLU A 32 22.94 -7.84 1.90
CA GLU A 32 23.76 -9.04 2.16
C GLU A 32 23.24 -10.27 1.42
N GLY A 33 22.83 -10.05 0.16
CA GLY A 33 22.37 -11.14 -0.68
C GLY A 33 20.94 -11.59 -0.45
N VAL A 34 20.21 -10.93 0.43
CA VAL A 34 18.85 -11.30 0.76
C VAL A 34 17.92 -10.14 0.42
N ARG A 35 16.82 -10.45 -0.30
CA ARG A 35 15.82 -9.43 -0.60
C ARG A 35 15.11 -9.02 0.68
N HIS A 36 15.02 -7.71 0.87
CA HIS A 36 14.30 -7.10 2.00
C HIS A 36 13.21 -6.21 1.46
N VAL A 37 12.17 -6.04 2.24
CA VAL A 37 11.09 -5.10 1.93
C VAL A 37 10.99 -4.09 3.07
N LEU A 38 10.66 -2.85 2.71
CA LEU A 38 10.52 -1.79 3.69
C LEU A 38 9.11 -1.75 4.23
N ILE A 39 8.97 -1.87 5.55
CA ILE A 39 7.69 -1.73 6.21
C ILE A 39 7.72 -0.51 7.11
N ILE A 40 6.56 0.05 7.39
CA ILE A 40 6.44 1.26 8.21
C ILE A 40 5.51 1.00 9.38
N LEU A 41 5.78 1.67 10.49
CA LEU A 41 4.89 1.63 11.65
C LEU A 41 3.97 2.83 11.55
N ASP A 42 2.68 2.58 11.36
CA ASP A 42 1.69 3.61 11.07
C ASP A 42 1.16 4.30 12.33
N PRO A 43 0.30 5.32 12.17
CA PRO A 43 -0.23 6.04 13.34
C PRO A 43 -1.01 5.19 14.32
N TYR A 44 -1.48 4.02 13.88
CA TYR A 44 -2.22 3.09 14.75
C TYR A 44 -1.29 2.09 15.41
N LYS A 45 0.02 2.28 15.26
CA LYS A 45 1.07 1.41 15.79
C LYS A 45 0.98 0.00 15.19
N LYS A 46 0.69 -0.04 13.91
CA LYS A 46 0.63 -1.27 13.14
C LYS A 46 1.61 -1.22 11.99
N TRP A 47 2.19 -2.36 11.68
CA TRP A 47 3.13 -2.44 10.57
C TRP A 47 2.40 -2.61 9.26
N GLY A 48 2.76 -1.80 8.29
CA GLY A 48 2.15 -1.83 6.98
C GLY A 48 3.12 -1.39 5.90
N LEU A 49 2.56 -1.10 4.73
CA LEU A 49 3.34 -0.65 3.57
C LEU A 49 3.10 0.83 3.35
N PRO A 50 4.11 1.56 2.87
CA PRO A 50 3.93 3.00 2.58
C PRO A 50 2.96 3.21 1.43
N LYS A 51 2.06 4.18 1.60
CA LYS A 51 1.02 4.47 0.62
C LYS A 51 0.36 5.80 0.95
N GLY A 52 -0.40 6.33 0.00
CA GLY A 52 -1.18 7.52 0.24
C GLY A 52 -2.06 7.86 -0.95
N HIS A 53 -2.83 8.92 -0.82
CA HIS A 53 -3.84 9.31 -1.81
C HIS A 53 -3.22 9.87 -3.09
N LEU A 54 -3.88 9.60 -4.21
CA LEU A 54 -3.54 10.26 -5.46
C LEU A 54 -3.88 11.74 -5.35
N GLU A 55 -3.08 12.58 -5.99
CA GLU A 55 -3.28 14.02 -6.00
C GLU A 55 -3.37 14.50 -7.45
N GLY A 56 -4.33 15.41 -7.69
CA GLY A 56 -4.46 16.00 -9.01
C GLY A 56 -4.62 14.96 -10.10
N GLU A 57 -3.77 15.06 -11.10
CA GLU A 57 -3.85 14.15 -12.24
C GLU A 57 -2.75 13.10 -12.22
N GLU A 58 -2.22 12.81 -11.05
CA GLU A 58 -1.21 11.76 -10.93
C GLU A 58 -1.75 10.42 -11.41
N THR A 59 -0.88 9.65 -12.07
CA THR A 59 -1.18 8.24 -12.28
C THR A 59 -0.95 7.51 -10.96
N PRO A 60 -1.52 6.32 -10.78
CA PRO A 60 -1.22 5.54 -9.57
C PRO A 60 0.27 5.29 -9.36
N GLU A 61 1.01 5.03 -10.42
CA GLU A 61 2.45 4.82 -10.27
C GLU A 61 3.16 6.08 -9.78
N GLN A 62 2.79 7.24 -10.31
CA GLN A 62 3.39 8.50 -9.87
C GLN A 62 3.07 8.77 -8.41
N ALA A 63 1.83 8.53 -8.02
CA ALA A 63 1.41 8.71 -6.63
C ALA A 63 2.15 7.76 -5.72
N ALA A 64 2.36 6.51 -6.15
CA ALA A 64 3.06 5.54 -5.35
C ALA A 64 4.49 5.99 -5.06
N VAL A 65 5.20 6.44 -6.09
CA VAL A 65 6.58 6.90 -5.90
C VAL A 65 6.61 8.13 -4.98
N ARG A 66 5.72 9.08 -5.19
CA ARG A 66 5.68 10.28 -4.36
C ARG A 66 5.37 9.95 -2.91
N GLU A 67 4.36 9.13 -2.68
CA GLU A 67 3.96 8.78 -1.30
C GLU A 67 5.04 7.99 -0.58
N VAL A 68 5.66 7.03 -1.27
CA VAL A 68 6.74 6.27 -0.65
C VAL A 68 7.91 7.20 -0.30
N THR A 69 8.24 8.12 -1.21
CA THR A 69 9.29 9.11 -0.94
C THR A 69 8.95 9.95 0.29
N GLU A 70 7.70 10.44 0.36
CA GLU A 70 7.29 11.26 1.49
C GLU A 70 7.32 10.50 2.81
N GLU A 71 6.87 9.25 2.81
CA GLU A 71 6.75 8.49 4.05
C GLU A 71 8.06 7.88 4.51
N THR A 72 8.99 7.64 3.61
CA THR A 72 10.22 6.93 3.95
C THR A 72 11.49 7.72 3.72
N GLY A 73 11.40 8.84 3.02
CA GLY A 73 12.59 9.65 2.71
C GLY A 73 13.50 9.08 1.63
N LEU A 74 13.15 7.95 1.05
CA LEU A 74 13.97 7.37 -0.02
C LEU A 74 13.78 8.17 -1.31
N THR A 75 14.88 8.44 -2.00
CA THR A 75 14.84 9.27 -3.20
C THR A 75 15.28 8.54 -4.46
N ASP A 76 15.71 7.30 -4.34
CA ASP A 76 16.19 6.52 -5.49
C ASP A 76 15.20 5.46 -5.94
N LEU A 77 13.92 5.67 -5.69
CA LEU A 77 12.90 4.66 -5.99
C LEU A 77 12.75 4.46 -7.49
N ARG A 78 12.80 3.19 -7.89
CA ARG A 78 12.61 2.80 -9.29
C ARG A 78 11.38 1.90 -9.35
N PRO A 79 10.25 2.41 -9.83
CA PRO A 79 9.05 1.58 -9.95
C PRO A 79 9.25 0.53 -11.05
N SER A 80 8.71 -0.63 -10.83
CA SER A 80 8.76 -1.73 -11.77
C SER A 80 7.35 -2.04 -12.28
N GLU A 81 6.63 -2.93 -11.62
CA GLU A 81 5.34 -3.31 -12.14
C GLU A 81 4.26 -3.25 -11.08
N GLU A 82 3.04 -3.12 -11.55
CA GLU A 82 1.89 -3.14 -10.67
C GLU A 82 1.69 -4.55 -10.12
N LEU A 83 1.49 -4.66 -8.82
CA LEU A 83 1.32 -5.95 -8.15
C LEU A 83 -0.15 -6.32 -8.02
N MET A 84 -0.90 -5.49 -7.30
CA MET A 84 -2.32 -5.73 -7.13
C MET A 84 -2.98 -4.52 -6.48
N THR A 85 -4.29 -4.49 -6.54
CA THR A 85 -5.09 -3.48 -5.87
C THR A 85 -5.86 -4.16 -4.76
N ILE A 86 -5.77 -3.61 -3.57
CA ILE A 86 -6.59 -4.08 -2.44
C ILE A 86 -7.64 -3.02 -2.14
N ASP A 87 -8.70 -3.43 -1.49
CA ASP A 87 -9.76 -2.49 -1.16
C ASP A 87 -10.37 -2.84 0.18
N TRP A 88 -10.98 -1.84 0.80
CA TRP A 88 -11.71 -2.05 2.03
C TRP A 88 -12.73 -0.93 2.22
N HIS A 89 -13.66 -1.19 3.13
CA HIS A 89 -14.72 -0.25 3.44
C HIS A 89 -14.57 0.23 4.87
N PHE A 90 -14.86 1.50 5.08
CA PHE A 90 -14.90 2.04 6.43
C PHE A 90 -15.84 3.22 6.46
N ARG A 91 -16.12 3.71 7.67
CA ARG A 91 -16.94 4.90 7.83
C ARG A 91 -16.09 6.04 8.33
N ALA A 92 -16.30 7.19 7.72
CA ALA A 92 -15.63 8.41 8.15
C ALA A 92 -16.68 9.51 8.16
N ARG A 93 -16.87 10.12 9.32
CA ARG A 93 -17.83 11.21 9.49
C ARG A 93 -19.24 10.82 9.01
N GLY A 94 -19.67 9.61 9.36
CA GLY A 94 -20.98 9.12 9.03
C GLY A 94 -21.16 8.69 7.58
N ARG A 95 -20.12 8.76 6.76
CA ARG A 95 -20.20 8.37 5.36
C ARG A 95 -19.47 7.05 5.15
N LYS A 96 -19.99 6.26 4.23
CA LYS A 96 -19.31 5.05 3.82
C LYS A 96 -18.18 5.42 2.88
N VAL A 97 -17.01 4.87 3.12
CA VAL A 97 -15.87 5.08 2.25
C VAL A 97 -15.41 3.73 1.73
N HIS A 98 -15.22 3.65 0.42
CA HIS A 98 -14.66 2.48 -0.22
C HIS A 98 -13.29 2.90 -0.75
N LYS A 99 -12.25 2.36 -0.17
CA LYS A 99 -10.89 2.76 -0.51
C LYS A 99 -10.19 1.67 -1.30
N TYR A 100 -9.57 2.08 -2.39
CA TYR A 100 -8.75 1.21 -3.23
C TYR A 100 -7.31 1.66 -3.13
N THR A 101 -6.40 0.72 -2.98
CA THR A 101 -4.97 1.04 -2.99
C THR A 101 -4.26 0.10 -3.95
N THR A 102 -3.57 0.68 -4.93
CA THR A 102 -2.80 -0.08 -5.90
C THR A 102 -1.34 -0.06 -5.48
N PHE A 103 -0.73 -1.23 -5.36
CA PHE A 103 0.66 -1.35 -4.95
C PHE A 103 1.54 -1.71 -6.12
N PHE A 104 2.71 -1.07 -6.14
CA PHE A 104 3.72 -1.28 -7.19
C PHE A 104 4.99 -1.85 -6.58
N LEU A 105 5.59 -2.78 -7.31
CA LEU A 105 6.91 -3.25 -6.96
C LEU A 105 7.90 -2.15 -7.32
N MET A 106 8.80 -1.82 -6.41
CA MET A 106 9.83 -0.83 -6.70
C MET A 106 11.11 -1.20 -5.99
N TYR A 107 12.20 -0.62 -6.46
CA TYR A 107 13.53 -0.93 -5.96
C TYR A 107 14.21 0.32 -5.42
N SER A 108 15.00 0.14 -4.39
CA SER A 108 15.80 1.20 -3.80
C SER A 108 17.12 0.59 -3.34
N ASP A 109 18.22 1.18 -3.75
CA ASP A 109 19.54 0.62 -3.42
C ASP A 109 20.31 1.41 -2.38
N THR A 110 19.92 2.67 -2.15
CA THR A 110 20.70 3.55 -1.28
C THR A 110 19.81 4.35 -0.35
N GLY A 111 20.41 4.93 0.66
CA GLY A 111 19.72 5.82 1.58
C GLY A 111 19.15 5.10 2.79
N GLU A 112 19.15 5.82 3.91
CA GLU A 112 18.54 5.33 5.13
C GLU A 112 17.11 5.82 5.19
N PRO A 113 16.13 4.94 5.40
CA PRO A 113 14.76 5.40 5.54
C PRO A 113 14.60 6.30 6.75
N VAL A 114 13.84 7.37 6.58
CA VAL A 114 13.54 8.31 7.65
C VAL A 114 12.01 8.39 7.76
N PRO A 115 11.43 7.95 8.87
CA PRO A 115 9.97 7.97 8.99
C PRO A 115 9.43 9.39 8.99
N GLU A 116 8.30 9.58 8.34
CA GLU A 116 7.64 10.89 8.29
C GLU A 116 6.77 11.05 9.51
N THR A 117 7.35 11.63 10.56
CA THR A 117 6.65 11.78 11.83
C THR A 117 5.46 12.73 11.74
N GLY A 118 5.48 13.67 10.79
CA GLY A 118 4.36 14.57 10.60
C GLY A 118 3.09 13.86 10.15
N GLU A 119 3.24 12.67 9.55
CA GLU A 119 2.10 11.85 9.17
C GLU A 119 1.87 10.70 10.14
N GLY A 120 2.54 10.73 11.29
CA GLY A 120 2.33 9.72 12.31
C GLY A 120 3.11 8.42 12.12
N ILE A 121 4.00 8.39 11.15
CA ILE A 121 4.85 7.23 10.93
C ILE A 121 6.05 7.35 11.84
N THR A 122 6.27 6.36 12.68
CA THR A 122 7.30 6.46 13.70
C THR A 122 8.50 5.57 13.46
N GLU A 123 8.36 4.55 12.61
CA GLU A 123 9.48 3.65 12.32
C GLU A 123 9.40 3.15 10.89
N CYS A 124 10.56 2.90 10.31
CA CYS A 124 10.72 2.20 9.04
C CYS A 124 11.70 1.07 9.29
N GLU A 125 11.42 -0.09 8.72
CA GLU A 125 12.28 -1.24 8.96
C GLU A 125 12.41 -2.08 7.70
N TRP A 126 13.64 -2.46 7.36
CA TRP A 126 13.89 -3.44 6.29
C TRP A 126 13.76 -4.83 6.89
N VAL A 127 12.87 -5.63 6.36
CA VAL A 127 12.69 -7.02 6.83
C VAL A 127 12.87 -7.98 5.67
N PRO A 128 13.41 -9.17 5.92
CA PRO A 128 13.55 -10.14 4.83
C PRO A 128 12.20 -10.39 4.16
N LEU A 129 12.19 -10.35 2.85
CA LEU A 129 10.93 -10.45 2.10
C LEU A 129 10.17 -11.73 2.43
N HIS A 130 10.88 -12.85 2.55
CA HIS A 130 10.22 -14.13 2.81
C HIS A 130 9.55 -14.19 4.19
N MET A 131 9.89 -13.28 5.09
CA MET A 131 9.32 -13.24 6.44
C MET A 131 8.37 -12.07 6.65
N ALA A 132 8.29 -11.17 5.68
CA ALA A 132 7.58 -9.91 5.88
C ALA A 132 6.08 -10.11 6.14
N HIS A 133 5.48 -11.13 5.53
CA HIS A 133 4.04 -11.36 5.73
C HIS A 133 3.69 -11.64 7.19
N GLN A 134 4.65 -12.10 7.98
CA GLN A 134 4.43 -12.37 9.39
C GLN A 134 4.52 -11.10 10.23
N ARG A 135 5.20 -10.08 9.71
CA ARG A 135 5.38 -8.81 10.42
C ARG A 135 4.28 -7.81 10.12
N ILE A 136 3.67 -7.91 8.96
CA ILE A 136 2.65 -6.96 8.55
C ILE A 136 1.36 -7.24 9.31
N SER A 137 0.77 -6.18 9.86
CA SER A 137 -0.40 -6.29 10.72
C SER A 137 -1.72 -6.43 9.95
N TYR A 138 -1.74 -5.99 8.70
CA TYR A 138 -2.96 -5.98 7.90
C TYR A 138 -2.95 -7.16 6.93
N GLU A 139 -4.01 -7.94 6.98
CA GLU A 139 -4.08 -9.16 6.17
C GLU A 139 -3.98 -8.87 4.68
N ASN A 140 -4.68 -7.84 4.20
CA ASN A 140 -4.63 -7.52 2.78
C ASN A 140 -3.26 -7.01 2.34
N ALA A 141 -2.58 -6.23 3.18
CA ALA A 141 -1.23 -5.79 2.85
C ALA A 141 -0.26 -6.97 2.89
N SER A 142 -0.49 -7.92 3.77
CA SER A 142 0.31 -9.15 3.82
C SER A 142 0.19 -9.91 2.50
N GLU A 143 -1.00 -9.95 1.91
CA GLU A 143 -1.18 -10.60 0.62
C GLU A 143 -0.35 -9.94 -0.48
N VAL A 144 -0.28 -8.60 -0.45
CA VAL A 144 0.51 -7.87 -1.44
C VAL A 144 1.97 -8.29 -1.38
N VAL A 145 2.51 -8.39 -0.16
CA VAL A 145 3.90 -8.79 0.03
C VAL A 145 4.12 -10.23 -0.44
N GLN A 146 3.17 -11.11 -0.19
CA GLN A 146 3.28 -12.49 -0.64
C GLN A 146 3.29 -12.59 -2.15
N ILE A 147 2.49 -11.77 -2.82
CA ILE A 147 2.48 -11.72 -4.28
C ILE A 147 3.82 -11.23 -4.81
N ALA A 148 4.38 -10.19 -4.18
CA ALA A 148 5.70 -9.69 -4.56
C ALA A 148 6.76 -10.78 -4.40
N HIS A 149 6.72 -11.50 -3.29
CA HIS A 149 7.66 -12.56 -3.03
C HIS A 149 7.56 -13.66 -4.09
N GLN A 150 6.34 -14.07 -4.41
CA GLN A 150 6.11 -15.10 -5.41
C GLN A 150 6.64 -14.68 -6.78
N LEU A 151 6.35 -13.44 -7.15
CA LEU A 151 6.79 -12.91 -8.42
C LEU A 151 8.32 -12.91 -8.51
N LEU A 152 9.00 -12.48 -7.46
CA LEU A 152 10.46 -12.41 -7.47
C LEU A 152 11.09 -13.79 -7.42
N LEU A 153 10.44 -14.77 -6.80
CA LEU A 153 10.93 -16.14 -6.84
C LEU A 153 10.87 -16.70 -8.26
N GLU A 154 9.81 -16.40 -8.98
CA GLU A 154 9.67 -16.87 -10.35
C GLU A 154 10.71 -16.24 -11.26
N GLU A 155 10.99 -14.96 -11.07
CA GLU A 155 12.02 -14.31 -11.87
C GLU A 155 13.40 -14.88 -11.58
N THR A 156 13.68 -15.20 -10.32
CA THR A 156 14.96 -15.79 -9.95
C THR A 156 15.12 -17.17 -10.58
N SER A 157 14.05 -17.97 -10.60
CA SER A 157 14.09 -19.28 -11.23
C SER A 157 14.38 -19.16 -12.73
N ASP A 158 13.70 -18.21 -13.39
CA ASP A 158 13.93 -18.00 -14.80
C ASP A 158 15.39 -17.54 -15.03
N GLY A 159 15.88 -16.66 -14.16
CA GLY A 159 17.23 -16.17 -14.27
C GLY A 159 18.28 -17.24 -14.07
N THR A 160 18.00 -18.24 -13.22
CA THR A 160 18.97 -19.29 -12.99
C THR A 160 19.04 -20.28 -14.13
N GLU A 161 18.05 -20.34 -14.97
CA GLU A 161 18.07 -21.23 -16.12
C GLU A 161 18.94 -20.69 -17.24
N ASP A 162 19.19 -19.43 -17.23
CA ASP A 162 20.03 -18.79 -18.22
C ASP A 162 21.49 -18.90 -17.84
#